data_c9a99a60393f6a4882b6d701b13ee0a4
#
_entry.id   c9a99a60393f6a4882b6d701b13ee0a4
#
_cell.length_a   1.000
_cell.length_b   1.000
_cell.length_c   1.000
_cell.angle_alpha   90.00
_cell.angle_beta   90.00
_cell.angle_gamma   90.00
#
_symmetry.space_group_name_H-M   'P 1'
#
loop_
_entity.id
_entity.type
_entity.pdbx_description
1 polymer ?
#
loop_
_entity_poly.entity_id
_entity_poly.type
_entity_poly.pdbx_seq_one_letter_code
_entity_poly.pdbx_strand_id
1 'polypeptide(L)' 'MIKKIRILGIAPYKGLATLMKQCALQYPEIEFTAYAGSMEQGLALAKRYSEHYDVIISRANTA' A
#
# COMPACT_ATOMS: atom_id res chain seq x y z
N MET A 1 1.46 -24.76 3.08
CA MET A 1 0.63 -23.55 3.10
C MET A 1 1.47 -22.33 2.74
N ILE A 2 1.09 -21.64 1.71
CA ILE A 2 1.84 -20.46 1.27
C ILE A 2 1.32 -19.25 2.05
N LYS A 3 2.21 -18.64 2.80
CA LYS A 3 1.87 -17.43 3.55
C LYS A 3 1.90 -16.25 2.60
N LYS A 4 0.79 -15.52 2.52
CA LYS A 4 0.75 -14.31 1.69
C LYS A 4 1.46 -13.17 2.39
N ILE A 5 2.19 -12.40 1.59
CA ILE A 5 2.84 -11.18 2.07
C ILE A 5 1.83 -10.06 1.98
N ARG A 6 1.54 -9.41 3.10
CA ARG A 6 0.60 -8.31 3.14
C ARG A 6 1.33 -6.99 2.99
N ILE A 7 0.97 -6.25 1.97
CA ILE A 7 1.62 -4.98 1.65
C ILE A 7 0.58 -3.87 1.64
N LEU A 8 0.86 -2.80 2.36
CA LEU A 8 0.04 -1.60 2.32
C LEU A 8 0.76 -0.54 1.48
N GLY A 9 0.13 -0.12 0.40
CA GLY A 9 0.65 0.93 -0.46
C GLY A 9 -0.11 2.22 -0.26
N ILE A 10 0.60 3.30 -0.02
CA ILE A 10 0.00 4.61 0.16
C ILE A 10 0.42 5.50 -0.99
N ALA A 11 -0.56 5.96 -1.77
CA ALA A 11 -0.32 6.77 -2.95
C ALA A 11 -0.88 8.17 -2.75
N PRO A 12 -0.27 9.19 -3.39
CA PRO A 12 -0.75 10.57 -3.27
C PRO A 12 -2.08 10.82 -3.99
N TYR A 13 -2.46 9.96 -4.92
CA TYR A 13 -3.72 10.10 -5.64
C TYR A 13 -4.23 8.74 -6.10
N LYS A 14 -5.52 8.70 -6.42
CA LYS A 14 -6.20 7.45 -6.76
C LYS A 14 -5.63 6.73 -7.98
N GLY A 15 -5.21 7.48 -9.00
CA GLY A 15 -4.66 6.88 -10.20
C GLY A 15 -3.45 6.02 -9.91
N LEU A 16 -2.54 6.51 -9.08
CA LEU A 16 -1.36 5.75 -8.70
C LEU A 16 -1.74 4.55 -7.82
N ALA A 17 -2.69 4.74 -6.92
CA ALA A 17 -3.14 3.64 -6.08
C ALA A 17 -3.71 2.50 -6.94
N THR A 18 -4.48 2.85 -7.97
CA THR A 18 -5.04 1.87 -8.88
C THR A 18 -3.96 1.13 -9.64
N LEU A 19 -2.94 1.85 -10.12
CA LEU A 19 -1.83 1.24 -10.83
C LEU A 19 -1.05 0.27 -9.94
N MET A 20 -0.78 0.68 -8.71
CA MET A 20 -0.08 -0.17 -7.75
C MET A 20 -0.86 -1.45 -7.49
N LYS A 21 -2.17 -1.32 -7.34
CA LYS A 21 -3.03 -2.46 -7.10
C LYS A 21 -3.04 -3.41 -8.30
N GLN A 22 -3.10 -2.86 -9.51
CA GLN A 22 -3.08 -3.67 -10.73
C GLN A 22 -1.77 -4.42 -10.88
N CYS A 23 -0.66 -3.78 -10.57
CA CYS A 23 0.64 -4.43 -10.63
C CYS A 23 0.70 -5.59 -9.62
N ALA A 24 0.13 -5.40 -8.45
CA ALA A 24 0.15 -6.44 -7.42
C ALA A 24 -0.71 -7.65 -7.79
N LEU A 25 -1.72 -7.46 -8.63
CA LEU A 25 -2.57 -8.57 -9.06
C LEU A 25 -1.81 -9.63 -9.85
N GLN A 26 -0.66 -9.28 -10.42
CA GLN A 26 0.18 -10.23 -11.15
C GLN A 26 0.91 -11.18 -10.20
N TYR A 27 0.91 -10.90 -8.91
CA TYR A 27 1.62 -11.68 -7.91
C TYR A 27 0.63 -12.27 -6.91
N PRO A 28 0.18 -13.51 -7.10
CA PRO A 28 -0.82 -14.10 -6.22
C PRO A 28 -0.35 -14.29 -4.77
N GLU A 29 0.95 -14.26 -4.56
CA GLU A 29 1.53 -14.39 -3.22
C GLU A 29 1.42 -13.11 -2.40
N ILE A 30 1.08 -12.00 -3.05
CA ILE A 30 1.01 -10.70 -2.40
C ILE A 30 -0.44 -10.31 -2.18
N GLU A 31 -0.76 -9.97 -0.95
CA GLU A 31 -2.04 -9.37 -0.61
C GLU A 31 -1.79 -7.87 -0.49
N PHE A 32 -2.19 -7.12 -1.51
CA PHE A 32 -1.89 -5.71 -1.61
C PHE A 32 -3.13 -4.86 -1.34
N THR A 33 -2.98 -3.89 -0.46
CA THR A 33 -4.01 -2.89 -0.20
C THR A 33 -3.46 -1.53 -0.58
N ALA A 34 -4.15 -0.85 -1.48
CA ALA A 34 -3.75 0.48 -1.91
C ALA A 34 -4.66 1.52 -1.26
N TYR A 35 -4.05 2.58 -0.79
CA TYR A 35 -4.76 3.69 -0.17
C TYR A 35 -4.32 5.00 -0.79
N ALA A 36 -5.27 5.84 -1.16
CA ALA A 36 -4.99 7.15 -1.73
C ALA A 36 -5.26 8.21 -0.67
N GLY A 37 -4.28 9.07 -0.43
CA GLY A 37 -4.45 10.13 0.55
C GLY A 37 -3.17 10.94 0.73
N SER A 38 -3.24 11.93 1.60
CA SER A 38 -2.07 12.76 1.91
C SER A 38 -1.02 11.97 2.69
N MET A 39 0.19 12.50 2.73
CA MET A 39 1.27 11.86 3.48
C MET A 39 0.91 11.72 4.96
N GLU A 40 0.26 12.72 5.53
CA GLU A 40 -0.14 12.68 6.94
C GLU A 40 -1.14 11.55 7.19
N GLN A 41 -2.12 11.42 6.30
CA GLN A 41 -3.10 10.34 6.40
C GLN A 41 -2.43 8.98 6.23
N GLY A 42 -1.49 8.91 5.30
CA GLY A 42 -0.75 7.68 5.06
C GLY A 42 0.06 7.25 6.27
N LEU A 43 0.75 8.20 6.90
CA LEU A 43 1.53 7.91 8.11
C LEU A 43 0.64 7.45 9.25
N ALA A 44 -0.53 8.09 9.42
CA ALA A 44 -1.47 7.69 10.45
C ALA A 44 -1.97 6.26 10.22
N LEU A 45 -2.28 5.93 8.97
CA LEU A 45 -2.71 4.59 8.62
C LEU A 45 -1.60 3.57 8.81
N ALA A 46 -0.37 3.95 8.45
CA ALA A 46 0.77 3.05 8.60
C ALA A 46 0.98 2.70 10.07
N LYS A 47 0.89 3.69 10.96
CA LYS A 47 1.01 3.44 12.38
C LYS A 47 -0.12 2.58 12.92
N ARG A 48 -1.34 2.85 12.44
CA ARG A 48 -2.52 2.14 12.93
C ARG A 48 -2.55 0.68 12.49
N TYR A 49 -2.09 0.41 11.29
CA TYR A 49 -2.17 -0.93 10.70
C TYR A 49 -0.81 -1.61 10.56
N SER A 50 0.23 -1.09 11.20
CA SER A 50 1.58 -1.65 11.05
C SER A 50 1.65 -3.12 11.47
N GLU A 51 0.83 -3.54 12.40
CA GLU A 51 0.82 -4.92 12.85
C GLU A 51 0.10 -5.86 11.88
N HIS A 52 -0.70 -5.30 10.97
CA HIS A 52 -1.48 -6.08 10.02
C HIS A 52 -0.78 -6.27 8.68
N TYR A 53 0.33 -5.57 8.45
CA TYR A 53 1.03 -5.63 7.18
C TYR A 53 2.50 -5.92 7.38
N ASP A 54 3.04 -6.73 6.47
CA ASP A 54 4.46 -7.08 6.52
C ASP A 54 5.34 -5.98 5.93
N VAL A 55 4.83 -5.27 4.93
CA VAL A 55 5.54 -4.19 4.25
C VAL A 55 4.60 -3.02 4.05
N ILE A 56 5.12 -1.81 4.25
CA ILE A 56 4.37 -0.59 4.00
C ILE A 56 5.17 0.24 2.99
N ILE A 57 4.53 0.55 1.86
CA ILE A 57 5.13 1.35 0.81
C ILE A 57 4.43 2.70 0.79
N SER A 58 5.19 3.76 0.90
CA SER A 58 4.67 5.11 0.87
C SER A 58 5.37 5.91 -0.22
N ARG A 59 4.59 6.54 -1.09
CA ARG A 59 5.14 7.45 -2.09
C ARG A 59 4.71 8.86 -1.79
N ALA A 60 5.69 9.73 -1.66
CA ALA A 60 5.43 11.15 -1.49
C ALA A 60 5.48 11.82 -2.86
N ASN A 61 4.59 12.79 -3.04
CA ASN A 61 4.61 13.59 -4.24
C ASN A 61 5.67 14.67 -4.07
N THR A 62 6.88 14.38 -4.49
CA THR A 62 7.95 15.36 -4.46
C THR A 62 7.91 16.16 -5.76
N ALA A 63 7.61 17.40 -5.62
CA ALA A 63 7.63 18.30 -6.75
C ALA A 63 9.06 18.50 -7.27
#